data_d0569231ea19032820e13647229ba49c
#
_entry.id   d0569231ea19032820e13647229ba49c
#
_cell.length_a   1.000
_cell.length_b   1.000
_cell.length_c   1.000
_cell.angle_alpha   90.00
_cell.angle_beta   90.00
_cell.angle_gamma   90.00
#
_symmetry.space_group_name_H-M   'P 1'
#
loop_
_entity.id
_entity.type
_entity.pdbx_description
1 polymer ?
#
loop_
_entity_poly.entity_id
_entity_poly.type
_entity_poly.pdbx_seq_one_letter_code
_entity_poly.pdbx_strand_id
1 'polypeptide(L)'
;MKHFAAYGAPEAGREYNSVDMSLLKLRQTYLPPYEAALKANAKLVMTAFNLLNGIPATANKFLNRKILREENNFDGVLISDFAAIEELVDHGYAKDKQTAAQKALEAGVDIDMMTSCYANELQSLIKSDQLPMELLDEAVRRILVLKNELGLFENPYRGLEAETAGEILTATAKQTAIELVEKSSVLLKNDQQLPLEKPEKLAVIGPYGTSKLTLGFWASVTGSPLDTISLAEGLQQHFPNQQLLLSRGYNLFDDYEAFGPLKEAVIQLNGPIDAENELVQEAVEKAKQADKILFTFGENFMESGEGASKAHLDLPEKQLHLLRELKKTGKPIVGILYTGRPLVLTEVATLFDSLLLVWYPGTMGGIGISNLLTGKANPSGRLAMTFPRAEGQIPIYYAHHSTGRQWEQAISSRALLPAIPMKQTSHYIHLAMACPIVAFK
;
A
#
# COMPACT_ATOMS: atom_id res chain seq x y z
N MET A 1 5.46 4.88 15.97
CA MET A 1 4.58 5.28 14.85
C MET A 1 5.38 5.99 13.77
N LYS A 2 4.94 5.92 12.49
CA LYS A 2 5.69 6.52 11.37
C LYS A 2 4.79 6.83 10.17
N HIS A 3 5.20 7.68 9.26
CA HIS A 3 6.37 8.58 9.26
C HIS A 3 5.90 10.01 9.54
N PHE A 4 6.49 10.68 10.52
CA PHE A 4 6.04 11.98 11.02
C PHE A 4 6.70 13.14 10.27
N ALA A 5 5.97 13.94 9.45
CA ALA A 5 4.54 13.88 9.16
C ALA A 5 4.25 14.31 7.72
N ALA A 6 2.98 14.17 7.34
CA ALA A 6 2.49 14.55 6.01
C ALA A 6 3.06 13.75 4.82
N TYR A 7 3.69 12.63 5.06
CA TYR A 7 4.35 11.80 4.04
C TYR A 7 3.40 11.14 3.03
N GLY A 8 2.09 11.21 3.24
CA GLY A 8 1.09 10.80 2.26
C GLY A 8 0.69 11.87 1.23
N ALA A 9 1.37 13.03 1.22
CA ALA A 9 1.01 14.17 0.37
C ALA A 9 2.13 14.72 -0.53
N PRO A 10 3.16 13.95 -0.94
CA PRO A 10 4.20 14.47 -1.80
C PRO A 10 3.64 14.86 -3.17
N GLU A 11 4.27 15.84 -3.81
CA GLU A 11 3.89 16.35 -5.11
C GLU A 11 3.76 15.24 -6.16
N ALA A 12 2.63 15.23 -6.85
CA ALA A 12 2.29 14.24 -7.88
C ALA A 12 2.36 12.76 -7.41
N GLY A 13 2.23 12.48 -6.11
CA GLY A 13 2.36 11.14 -5.56
C GLY A 13 3.77 10.53 -5.68
N ARG A 14 4.78 11.37 -5.97
CA ARG A 14 6.18 10.93 -6.05
C ARG A 14 6.79 10.90 -4.67
N GLU A 15 7.10 9.72 -4.22
CA GLU A 15 7.69 9.50 -2.90
C GLU A 15 8.97 10.31 -2.70
N TYR A 16 9.30 10.66 -1.47
CA TYR A 16 10.44 11.49 -1.05
C TYR A 16 10.35 12.98 -1.43
N ASN A 17 9.39 13.38 -2.29
CA ASN A 17 9.27 14.74 -2.78
C ASN A 17 8.69 15.72 -1.74
N SER A 18 8.69 16.99 -2.14
CA SER A 18 8.19 18.09 -1.32
C SER A 18 6.69 17.98 -1.03
N VAL A 19 6.32 18.46 0.15
CA VAL A 19 4.95 18.67 0.57
C VAL A 19 4.76 20.13 0.93
N ASP A 20 3.90 20.83 0.18
CA ASP A 20 3.44 22.17 0.53
C ASP A 20 1.97 22.13 0.94
N MET A 21 1.67 22.59 2.13
CA MET A 21 0.29 22.67 2.60
C MET A 21 0.09 23.73 3.68
N SER A 22 -1.15 24.24 3.76
CA SER A 22 -1.52 25.13 4.85
C SER A 22 -1.46 24.42 6.20
N LEU A 23 -1.18 25.19 7.27
CA LEU A 23 -1.23 24.67 8.64
C LEU A 23 -2.61 24.09 8.99
N LEU A 24 -3.68 24.66 8.44
CA LEU A 24 -5.03 24.14 8.60
C LEU A 24 -5.15 22.71 8.05
N LYS A 25 -4.69 22.49 6.83
CA LYS A 25 -4.72 21.16 6.19
C LYS A 25 -3.84 20.14 6.95
N LEU A 26 -2.66 20.56 7.40
CA LEU A 26 -1.78 19.73 8.22
C LEU A 26 -2.50 19.28 9.49
N ARG A 27 -3.11 20.21 10.23
CA ARG A 27 -3.79 19.92 11.50
C ARG A 27 -5.10 19.14 11.35
N GLN A 28 -5.85 19.36 10.30
CA GLN A 28 -7.14 18.69 10.11
C GLN A 28 -7.05 17.30 9.44
N THR A 29 -6.01 17.07 8.64
CA THR A 29 -5.95 15.87 7.81
C THR A 29 -4.80 14.96 8.20
N TYR A 30 -3.60 15.51 8.44
CA TYR A 30 -2.40 14.70 8.57
C TYR A 30 -1.95 14.46 10.02
N LEU A 31 -2.20 15.37 10.95
CA LEU A 31 -1.81 15.18 12.36
C LEU A 31 -2.75 14.30 13.18
N PRO A 32 -4.08 14.26 12.95
CA PRO A 32 -4.99 13.52 13.82
C PRO A 32 -4.65 12.03 14.04
N PRO A 33 -4.17 11.25 13.03
CA PRO A 33 -3.74 9.87 13.27
C PRO A 33 -2.55 9.76 14.21
N TYR A 34 -1.60 10.71 14.14
CA TYR A 34 -0.46 10.76 15.05
C TYR A 34 -0.89 11.13 16.47
N GLU A 35 -1.75 12.11 16.62
CA GLU A 35 -2.31 12.50 17.93
C GLU A 35 -3.07 11.33 18.58
N ALA A 36 -3.82 10.55 17.79
CA ALA A 36 -4.49 9.35 18.28
C ALA A 36 -3.50 8.27 18.73
N ALA A 37 -2.41 8.07 17.98
CA ALA A 37 -1.36 7.12 18.35
C ALA A 37 -0.60 7.55 19.62
N LEU A 38 -0.35 8.86 19.79
CA LEU A 38 0.25 9.41 21.02
C LEU A 38 -0.67 9.20 22.23
N LYS A 39 -1.97 9.44 22.09
CA LYS A 39 -2.97 9.15 23.13
C LYS A 39 -3.03 7.65 23.49
N ALA A 40 -2.71 6.78 22.54
CA ALA A 40 -2.55 5.34 22.74
C ALA A 40 -1.16 4.96 23.29
N ASN A 41 -0.37 5.93 23.77
CA ASN A 41 0.93 5.76 24.40
C ASN A 41 2.04 5.25 23.45
N ALA A 42 2.06 5.70 22.19
CA ALA A 42 3.18 5.44 21.31
C ALA A 42 4.47 6.07 21.87
N LYS A 43 5.50 5.27 22.12
CA LYS A 43 6.77 5.67 22.76
C LYS A 43 7.88 6.01 21.77
N LEU A 44 7.76 5.60 20.51
CA LEU A 44 8.74 5.85 19.46
C LEU A 44 8.04 6.46 18.25
N VAL A 45 8.63 7.55 17.73
CA VAL A 45 8.21 8.24 16.50
C VAL A 45 9.37 8.26 15.54
N MET A 46 9.10 8.02 14.25
CA MET A 46 10.08 8.14 13.18
C MET A 46 9.73 9.34 12.30
N THR A 47 10.74 10.16 11.96
CA THR A 47 10.57 11.28 11.03
C THR A 47 10.26 10.78 9.61
N ALA A 48 9.68 11.64 8.79
CA ALA A 48 9.44 11.35 7.37
C ALA A 48 10.60 11.84 6.49
N PHE A 49 10.71 11.31 5.28
CA PHE A 49 11.71 11.74 4.29
C PHE A 49 11.39 13.06 3.61
N ASN A 50 10.11 13.40 3.49
CA ASN A 50 9.68 14.57 2.71
C ASN A 50 10.08 15.91 3.35
N LEU A 51 10.20 16.92 2.50
CA LEU A 51 10.16 18.30 2.96
C LEU A 51 8.72 18.67 3.31
N LEU A 52 8.54 19.44 4.38
CA LEU A 52 7.28 20.09 4.69
C LEU A 52 7.47 21.60 4.66
N ASN A 53 6.83 22.27 3.70
CA ASN A 53 6.94 23.71 3.47
C ASN A 53 8.42 24.17 3.36
N GLY A 54 9.20 23.43 2.58
CA GLY A 54 10.61 23.74 2.30
C GLY A 54 11.62 23.27 3.36
N ILE A 55 11.18 22.62 4.45
CA ILE A 55 12.08 22.12 5.51
C ILE A 55 11.99 20.61 5.58
N PRO A 56 13.10 19.85 5.47
CA PRO A 56 13.11 18.41 5.67
C PRO A 56 12.52 18.03 7.04
N ALA A 57 11.62 17.06 7.08
CA ALA A 57 10.91 16.69 8.31
C ALA A 57 11.87 16.34 9.45
N THR A 58 13.01 15.70 9.15
CA THR A 58 14.07 15.35 10.10
C THR A 58 14.69 16.58 10.77
N ALA A 59 14.80 17.73 10.09
CA ALA A 59 15.35 18.97 10.64
C ALA A 59 14.29 20.04 10.97
N ASN A 60 13.01 19.68 10.93
CA ASN A 60 11.92 20.63 11.10
C ASN A 60 11.60 20.88 12.59
N LYS A 61 12.19 21.93 13.17
CA LYS A 61 11.96 22.31 14.57
C LYS A 61 10.47 22.58 14.90
N PHE A 62 9.74 23.18 13.95
CA PHE A 62 8.31 23.44 14.15
C PHE A 62 7.53 22.12 14.27
N LEU A 63 7.82 21.16 13.41
CA LEU A 63 7.14 19.86 13.42
C LEU A 63 7.52 19.05 14.68
N ASN A 64 8.82 18.91 14.93
CA ASN A 64 9.35 17.98 15.93
C ASN A 64 9.34 18.57 17.36
N ARG A 65 9.74 19.83 17.54
CA ARG A 65 9.77 20.48 18.86
C ARG A 65 8.41 21.08 19.19
N LYS A 66 7.83 21.94 18.32
CA LYS A 66 6.60 22.64 18.64
C LYS A 66 5.39 21.72 18.62
N ILE A 67 5.11 21.04 17.50
CA ILE A 67 3.90 20.21 17.37
C ILE A 67 4.04 18.92 18.17
N LEU A 68 5.10 18.13 17.94
CA LEU A 68 5.21 16.82 18.56
C LEU A 68 5.45 16.91 20.06
N ARG A 69 6.49 17.65 20.50
CA ARG A 69 6.90 17.64 21.90
C ARG A 69 6.08 18.60 22.77
N GLU A 70 5.94 19.87 22.36
CA GLU A 70 5.26 20.87 23.22
C GLU A 70 3.74 20.71 23.18
N GLU A 71 3.11 20.72 21.99
CA GLU A 71 1.65 20.71 21.88
C GLU A 71 1.05 19.34 22.22
N ASN A 72 1.72 18.24 21.83
CA ASN A 72 1.26 16.88 22.10
C ASN A 72 1.91 16.22 23.32
N ASN A 73 2.75 16.96 24.07
CA ASN A 73 3.44 16.47 25.28
C ASN A 73 4.19 15.15 25.06
N PHE A 74 4.83 14.98 23.90
CA PHE A 74 5.57 13.75 23.59
C PHE A 74 6.94 13.76 24.26
N ASP A 75 7.14 12.87 25.21
CA ASP A 75 8.37 12.67 25.97
C ASP A 75 9.20 11.46 25.52
N GLY A 76 8.68 10.69 24.56
CA GLY A 76 9.33 9.51 23.98
C GLY A 76 10.46 9.83 23.02
N VAL A 77 10.95 8.79 22.34
CA VAL A 77 12.09 8.84 21.43
C VAL A 77 11.65 9.20 20.01
N LEU A 78 12.35 10.17 19.40
CA LEU A 78 12.25 10.50 17.99
C LEU A 78 13.48 9.96 17.25
N ILE A 79 13.27 9.06 16.31
CA ILE A 79 14.33 8.48 15.45
C ILE A 79 14.19 9.06 14.04
N SER A 80 15.33 9.25 13.35
CA SER A 80 15.29 9.55 11.91
C SER A 80 14.77 8.36 11.11
N ASP A 81 14.27 8.56 9.91
CA ASP A 81 14.16 7.49 8.94
C ASP A 81 15.56 7.07 8.43
N PHE A 82 15.63 6.00 7.63
CA PHE A 82 16.87 5.44 7.10
C PHE A 82 17.66 6.50 6.32
N ALA A 83 18.87 6.78 6.76
CA ALA A 83 19.76 7.80 6.18
C ALA A 83 19.25 9.26 6.17
N ALA A 84 18.07 9.57 6.72
CA ALA A 84 17.43 10.88 6.59
C ALA A 84 18.17 12.04 7.24
N ILE A 85 19.16 11.79 8.12
CA ILE A 85 20.05 12.85 8.61
C ILE A 85 21.11 13.20 7.54
N GLU A 86 21.71 12.21 6.90
CA GLU A 86 22.66 12.44 5.81
C GLU A 86 22.01 13.12 4.62
N GLU A 87 20.79 12.73 4.27
CA GLU A 87 19.98 13.31 3.19
C GLU A 87 19.69 14.80 3.35
N LEU A 88 19.88 15.39 4.54
CA LEU A 88 19.83 16.85 4.69
C LEU A 88 20.87 17.57 3.82
N VAL A 89 21.97 16.88 3.46
CA VAL A 89 22.98 17.41 2.52
C VAL A 89 22.43 17.38 1.10
N ASP A 90 21.83 16.28 0.69
CA ASP A 90 21.24 16.11 -0.65
C ASP A 90 20.05 17.06 -0.87
N HIS A 91 19.26 17.33 0.17
CA HIS A 91 18.24 18.36 0.17
C HIS A 91 18.79 19.80 0.04
N GLY A 92 20.12 20.00 0.13
CA GLY A 92 20.72 21.34 0.18
C GLY A 92 20.40 22.11 1.47
N TYR A 93 19.86 21.43 2.48
CA TYR A 93 19.51 22.03 3.77
C TYR A 93 20.71 22.08 4.74
N ALA A 94 21.66 21.19 4.58
CA ALA A 94 22.94 21.15 5.29
C ALA A 94 24.09 21.15 4.27
N LYS A 95 25.21 21.82 4.62
CA LYS A 95 26.39 21.85 3.74
C LYS A 95 27.24 20.60 3.80
N ASP A 96 27.17 19.87 4.92
CA ASP A 96 27.97 18.69 5.26
C ASP A 96 27.29 17.86 6.35
N LYS A 97 27.81 16.64 6.62
CA LYS A 97 27.27 15.73 7.66
C LYS A 97 27.33 16.34 9.06
N GLN A 98 28.31 17.16 9.37
CA GLN A 98 28.42 17.85 10.66
C GLN A 98 27.25 18.82 10.87
N THR A 99 26.96 19.64 9.87
CA THR A 99 25.81 20.56 9.89
C THR A 99 24.48 19.79 9.91
N ALA A 100 24.42 18.66 9.21
CA ALA A 100 23.23 17.79 9.21
C ALA A 100 22.98 17.22 10.62
N ALA A 101 23.98 16.67 11.28
CA ALA A 101 23.89 16.17 12.66
C ALA A 101 23.44 17.27 13.64
N GLN A 102 24.03 18.46 13.54
CA GLN A 102 23.65 19.61 14.35
C GLN A 102 22.17 19.95 14.18
N LYS A 103 21.71 20.15 12.95
CA LYS A 103 20.34 20.54 12.65
C LYS A 103 19.32 19.49 13.09
N ALA A 104 19.61 18.21 12.92
CA ALA A 104 18.74 17.12 13.33
C ALA A 104 18.61 17.04 14.85
N LEU A 105 19.71 17.12 15.61
CA LEU A 105 19.66 17.10 17.07
C LEU A 105 18.96 18.36 17.63
N GLU A 106 19.24 19.53 17.07
CA GLU A 106 18.54 20.78 17.41
C GLU A 106 17.03 20.68 17.15
N ALA A 107 16.63 19.96 16.09
CA ALA A 107 15.22 19.69 15.78
C ALA A 107 14.60 18.64 16.70
N GLY A 108 15.37 17.99 17.58
CA GLY A 108 14.88 17.06 18.60
C GLY A 108 14.87 15.60 18.16
N VAL A 109 15.60 15.23 17.12
CA VAL A 109 15.84 13.83 16.73
C VAL A 109 16.85 13.21 17.68
N ASP A 110 16.48 12.12 18.34
CA ASP A 110 17.28 11.49 19.40
C ASP A 110 18.19 10.38 18.86
N ILE A 111 17.78 9.69 17.79
CA ILE A 111 18.51 8.56 17.19
C ILE A 111 18.73 8.82 15.70
N ASP A 112 19.98 8.64 15.28
CA ASP A 112 20.41 8.62 13.88
C ASP A 112 20.32 7.18 13.34
N MET A 113 19.49 6.98 12.30
CA MET A 113 19.33 5.68 11.68
C MET A 113 20.26 5.52 10.48
N MET A 114 21.29 4.67 10.66
CA MET A 114 22.23 4.14 9.65
C MET A 114 23.30 5.09 9.09
N THR A 115 23.35 6.39 9.46
CA THR A 115 24.35 7.29 8.84
C THR A 115 25.64 7.46 9.65
N SER A 116 25.60 7.17 10.95
CA SER A 116 26.68 7.47 11.90
C SER A 116 27.04 8.97 11.97
N CYS A 117 26.18 9.86 11.49
CA CYS A 117 26.41 11.32 11.60
C CYS A 117 26.53 11.73 13.07
N TYR A 118 25.67 11.23 13.94
CA TYR A 118 25.77 11.54 15.38
C TYR A 118 27.04 10.98 16.01
N ALA A 119 27.38 9.75 15.72
CA ALA A 119 28.59 9.10 16.29
C ALA A 119 29.88 9.80 15.88
N ASN A 120 29.95 10.30 14.66
CA ASN A 120 31.16 10.90 14.12
C ASN A 120 31.27 12.40 14.42
N GLU A 121 30.17 13.13 14.48
CA GLU A 121 30.19 14.60 14.43
C GLU A 121 29.83 15.29 15.75
N LEU A 122 28.96 14.70 16.60
CA LEU A 122 28.45 15.40 17.79
C LEU A 122 29.55 15.75 18.80
N GLN A 123 30.55 14.89 18.96
CA GLN A 123 31.64 15.17 19.91
C GLN A 123 32.42 16.43 19.53
N SER A 124 32.71 16.63 18.26
CA SER A 124 33.44 17.81 17.77
C SER A 124 32.62 19.09 17.92
N LEU A 125 31.31 19.03 17.63
CA LEU A 125 30.39 20.14 17.77
C LEU A 125 30.27 20.62 19.23
N ILE A 126 30.17 19.69 20.17
CA ILE A 126 30.09 20.01 21.59
C ILE A 126 31.42 20.59 22.11
N LYS A 127 32.55 19.98 21.74
CA LYS A 127 33.91 20.49 22.18
C LYS A 127 34.21 21.87 21.65
N SER A 128 33.60 22.27 20.53
CA SER A 128 33.76 23.61 19.92
C SER A 128 32.67 24.60 20.28
N ASP A 129 31.85 24.29 21.25
CA ASP A 129 30.68 25.12 21.70
C ASP A 129 29.68 25.49 20.58
N GLN A 130 29.66 24.69 19.49
CA GLN A 130 28.69 24.88 18.40
C GLN A 130 27.34 24.20 18.69
N LEU A 131 27.34 23.27 19.65
CA LEU A 131 26.13 22.53 20.05
C LEU A 131 26.11 22.41 21.59
N PRO A 132 25.03 22.83 22.26
CA PRO A 132 24.85 22.67 23.70
C PRO A 132 24.83 21.19 24.12
N MET A 133 25.54 20.82 25.18
CA MET A 133 25.57 19.46 25.73
C MET A 133 24.20 18.99 26.18
N GLU A 134 23.37 19.90 26.64
CA GLU A 134 22.01 19.65 27.13
C GLU A 134 21.12 18.98 26.08
N LEU A 135 21.32 19.27 24.80
CA LEU A 135 20.56 18.63 23.70
C LEU A 135 20.93 17.15 23.54
N LEU A 136 22.20 16.81 23.71
CA LEU A 136 22.65 15.42 23.73
C LEU A 136 22.14 14.67 24.96
N ASP A 137 22.23 15.30 26.14
CA ASP A 137 21.74 14.73 27.40
C ASP A 137 20.23 14.48 27.35
N GLU A 138 19.47 15.38 26.73
CA GLU A 138 18.05 15.20 26.46
C GLU A 138 17.77 13.93 25.63
N ALA A 139 18.47 13.77 24.51
CA ALA A 139 18.32 12.63 23.60
C ALA A 139 18.67 11.31 24.31
N VAL A 140 19.84 11.27 24.95
CA VAL A 140 20.33 10.10 25.70
C VAL A 140 19.35 9.72 26.82
N ARG A 141 18.85 10.70 27.58
CA ARG A 141 17.88 10.45 28.66
C ARG A 141 16.63 9.79 28.14
N ARG A 142 16.04 10.26 27.03
CA ARG A 142 14.83 9.66 26.44
C ARG A 142 15.08 8.20 26.01
N ILE A 143 16.22 7.93 25.40
CA ILE A 143 16.60 6.57 25.01
C ILE A 143 16.75 5.66 26.23
N LEU A 144 17.43 6.12 27.29
CA LEU A 144 17.61 5.35 28.52
C LEU A 144 16.30 5.09 29.25
N VAL A 145 15.40 6.09 29.28
CA VAL A 145 14.05 5.94 29.85
C VAL A 145 13.25 4.88 29.08
N LEU A 146 13.26 4.92 27.73
CA LEU A 146 12.59 3.92 26.93
C LEU A 146 13.16 2.50 27.14
N LYS A 147 14.49 2.35 27.21
CA LYS A 147 15.12 1.06 27.54
C LYS A 147 14.71 0.55 28.90
N ASN A 148 14.63 1.42 29.89
CA ASN A 148 14.18 1.08 31.25
C ASN A 148 12.71 0.64 31.27
N GLU A 149 11.81 1.40 30.62
CA GLU A 149 10.39 1.03 30.49
C GLU A 149 10.18 -0.31 29.80
N LEU A 150 11.05 -0.67 28.86
CA LEU A 150 11.05 -1.96 28.18
C LEU A 150 11.69 -3.09 29.03
N GLY A 151 12.27 -2.81 30.22
CA GLY A 151 12.93 -3.78 31.07
C GLY A 151 14.22 -4.34 30.46
N LEU A 152 14.89 -3.59 29.57
CA LEU A 152 16.09 -4.07 28.86
C LEU A 152 17.36 -4.05 29.73
N PHE A 153 17.35 -3.33 30.87
CA PHE A 153 18.45 -3.36 31.82
C PHE A 153 18.40 -4.61 32.68
N GLU A 154 17.20 -5.09 33.02
CA GLU A 154 16.98 -6.29 33.80
C GLU A 154 17.09 -7.56 32.94
N ASN A 155 16.52 -7.54 31.73
CA ASN A 155 16.57 -8.66 30.79
C ASN A 155 16.68 -8.18 29.33
N PRO A 156 17.90 -7.97 28.81
CA PRO A 156 18.09 -7.55 27.42
C PRO A 156 17.69 -8.61 26.38
N TYR A 157 17.52 -9.86 26.81
CA TYR A 157 17.18 -11.02 25.97
C TYR A 157 15.71 -11.42 26.04
N ARG A 158 14.85 -10.60 26.65
CA ARG A 158 13.42 -10.85 26.72
C ARG A 158 12.82 -11.08 25.32
N GLY A 159 12.00 -12.10 25.18
CA GLY A 159 11.36 -12.46 23.91
C GLY A 159 12.23 -13.29 22.96
N LEU A 160 13.43 -13.72 23.39
CA LEU A 160 14.30 -14.63 22.66
C LEU A 160 14.22 -16.08 23.19
N GLU A 161 13.06 -16.46 23.64
CA GLU A 161 12.82 -17.85 24.12
C GLU A 161 12.77 -18.78 22.92
N ALA A 162 13.68 -19.77 22.90
CA ALA A 162 13.82 -20.72 21.79
C ALA A 162 12.53 -21.55 21.54
N GLU A 163 11.72 -21.73 22.58
CA GLU A 163 10.48 -22.51 22.53
C GLU A 163 9.38 -21.83 21.69
N THR A 164 9.40 -20.52 21.55
CA THR A 164 8.40 -19.73 20.80
C THR A 164 8.81 -19.40 19.36
N ALA A 165 10.06 -19.65 18.99
CA ALA A 165 10.60 -19.30 17.67
C ALA A 165 9.93 -20.05 16.50
N GLY A 166 9.24 -21.18 16.77
CA GLY A 166 8.51 -21.95 15.75
C GLY A 166 7.04 -21.56 15.54
N GLU A 167 6.48 -20.64 16.33
CA GLU A 167 5.04 -20.36 16.34
C GLU A 167 4.64 -19.03 15.65
N ILE A 168 5.41 -18.58 14.66
CA ILE A 168 5.15 -17.28 14.00
C ILE A 168 3.79 -17.28 13.28
N LEU A 169 3.39 -18.41 12.65
CA LEU A 169 2.09 -18.55 11.96
C LEU A 169 1.12 -19.44 12.76
N THR A 170 0.74 -18.97 13.93
CA THR A 170 -0.25 -19.68 14.76
C THR A 170 -1.60 -19.82 14.05
N ALA A 171 -2.43 -20.77 14.48
CA ALA A 171 -3.80 -20.93 13.95
C ALA A 171 -4.61 -19.63 14.10
N THR A 172 -4.46 -18.91 15.21
CA THR A 172 -5.12 -17.62 15.46
C THR A 172 -4.62 -16.55 14.50
N ALA A 173 -3.31 -16.46 14.25
CA ALA A 173 -2.74 -15.50 13.31
C ALA A 173 -3.24 -15.76 11.88
N LYS A 174 -3.29 -17.03 11.44
CA LYS A 174 -3.85 -17.42 10.14
C LYS A 174 -5.33 -17.07 10.03
N GLN A 175 -6.12 -17.33 11.05
CA GLN A 175 -7.54 -16.99 11.07
C GLN A 175 -7.75 -15.47 11.00
N THR A 176 -6.97 -14.68 11.75
CA THR A 176 -6.99 -13.22 11.68
C THR A 176 -6.62 -12.73 10.29
N ALA A 177 -5.61 -13.31 9.64
CA ALA A 177 -5.23 -12.95 8.27
C ALA A 177 -6.37 -13.24 7.27
N ILE A 178 -7.08 -14.36 7.39
CA ILE A 178 -8.27 -14.66 6.58
C ILE A 178 -9.35 -13.59 6.77
N GLU A 179 -9.67 -13.26 8.01
CA GLU A 179 -10.69 -12.26 8.33
C GLU A 179 -10.32 -10.86 7.80
N LEU A 180 -9.03 -10.51 7.82
CA LEU A 180 -8.55 -9.24 7.24
C LEU A 180 -8.80 -9.19 5.73
N VAL A 181 -8.55 -10.27 5.00
CA VAL A 181 -8.87 -10.36 3.57
C VAL A 181 -10.37 -10.19 3.34
N GLU A 182 -11.19 -10.92 4.07
CA GLU A 182 -12.65 -10.88 3.95
C GLU A 182 -13.23 -9.48 4.23
N LYS A 183 -12.70 -8.80 5.26
CA LYS A 183 -13.17 -7.48 5.70
C LYS A 183 -12.59 -6.31 4.91
N SER A 184 -11.43 -6.47 4.25
CA SER A 184 -10.79 -5.41 3.44
C SER A 184 -11.16 -5.46 1.96
N SER A 185 -11.52 -6.63 1.44
CA SER A 185 -11.91 -6.78 0.04
C SER A 185 -13.20 -6.04 -0.28
N VAL A 186 -13.25 -5.43 -1.47
CA VAL A 186 -14.38 -4.59 -1.89
C VAL A 186 -15.02 -5.15 -3.16
N LEU A 187 -16.32 -5.49 -3.09
CA LEU A 187 -17.09 -5.88 -4.27
C LEU A 187 -17.48 -4.62 -5.05
N LEU A 188 -16.79 -4.38 -6.18
CA LEU A 188 -16.98 -3.19 -7.00
C LEU A 188 -18.15 -3.32 -7.97
N LYS A 189 -18.42 -4.54 -8.43
CA LYS A 189 -19.52 -4.87 -9.36
C LYS A 189 -19.95 -6.31 -9.15
N ASN A 190 -21.27 -6.59 -9.26
CA ASN A 190 -21.78 -7.95 -9.29
C ASN A 190 -23.11 -8.04 -10.08
N ASP A 191 -23.00 -8.52 -11.30
CA ASP A 191 -24.15 -8.81 -12.16
C ASP A 191 -24.58 -10.29 -11.94
N GLN A 192 -24.82 -10.65 -10.69
CA GLN A 192 -25.30 -11.97 -10.24
C GLN A 192 -24.37 -13.15 -10.56
N GLN A 193 -23.05 -12.89 -10.71
CA GLN A 193 -22.06 -13.95 -10.95
C GLN A 193 -21.41 -14.45 -9.66
N LEU A 194 -21.58 -13.75 -8.55
CA LEU A 194 -21.16 -14.15 -7.22
C LEU A 194 -22.36 -14.21 -6.28
N PRO A 195 -22.39 -15.15 -5.34
CA PRO A 195 -21.40 -16.20 -5.09
C PRO A 195 -21.33 -17.27 -6.18
N LEU A 196 -20.19 -18.00 -6.25
CA LEU A 196 -20.02 -19.12 -7.17
C LEU A 196 -20.96 -20.26 -6.77
N GLU A 197 -21.79 -20.72 -7.71
CA GLU A 197 -22.65 -21.85 -7.51
C GLU A 197 -21.90 -23.18 -7.78
N LYS A 198 -22.34 -24.28 -7.16
CA LYS A 198 -21.84 -25.63 -7.43
C LYS A 198 -22.74 -26.29 -8.48
N PRO A 199 -22.21 -27.06 -9.40
CA PRO A 199 -20.85 -27.46 -9.75
C PRO A 199 -20.34 -26.76 -11.03
N GLU A 200 -19.89 -25.53 -10.95
CA GLU A 200 -19.36 -24.82 -12.11
C GLU A 200 -17.93 -25.29 -12.44
N LYS A 201 -17.63 -25.46 -13.75
CA LYS A 201 -16.28 -25.68 -14.24
C LYS A 201 -15.58 -24.33 -14.38
N LEU A 202 -14.58 -24.08 -13.54
CA LEU A 202 -13.90 -22.80 -13.45
C LEU A 202 -12.59 -22.75 -14.21
N ALA A 203 -12.39 -21.71 -15.03
CA ALA A 203 -11.08 -21.33 -15.53
C ALA A 203 -10.52 -20.20 -14.66
N VAL A 204 -9.39 -20.43 -13.99
CA VAL A 204 -8.66 -19.43 -13.25
C VAL A 204 -7.52 -18.94 -14.11
N ILE A 205 -7.67 -17.74 -14.65
CA ILE A 205 -6.77 -17.14 -15.64
C ILE A 205 -6.12 -15.90 -15.06
N GLY A 206 -4.83 -15.75 -15.29
CA GLY A 206 -3.99 -14.71 -14.73
C GLY A 206 -2.98 -15.25 -13.74
N PRO A 207 -1.80 -14.61 -13.63
CA PRO A 207 -0.68 -15.12 -12.82
C PRO A 207 -1.03 -15.26 -11.34
N TYR A 208 -1.88 -14.41 -10.80
CA TYR A 208 -2.31 -14.48 -9.39
C TYR A 208 -3.21 -15.69 -9.07
N GLY A 209 -3.64 -16.45 -10.08
CA GLY A 209 -4.32 -17.71 -9.85
C GLY A 209 -3.48 -18.71 -9.05
N THR A 210 -2.20 -18.77 -9.34
CA THR A 210 -1.24 -19.72 -8.74
C THR A 210 -0.08 -19.03 -8.02
N SER A 211 0.19 -17.75 -8.27
CA SER A 211 1.30 -17.03 -7.69
C SER A 211 1.15 -16.89 -6.17
N LYS A 212 2.27 -17.02 -5.47
CA LYS A 212 2.42 -16.76 -4.05
C LYS A 212 2.96 -15.36 -3.73
N LEU A 213 3.19 -14.55 -4.76
CA LEU A 213 3.74 -13.19 -4.64
C LEU A 213 2.63 -12.15 -4.37
N THR A 214 1.89 -12.36 -3.28
CA THR A 214 0.71 -11.56 -2.90
C THR A 214 0.85 -10.85 -1.55
N LEU A 215 2.06 -10.80 -0.99
CA LEU A 215 2.31 -10.18 0.32
C LEU A 215 2.32 -8.63 0.27
N GLY A 216 2.61 -8.03 -0.89
CA GLY A 216 2.93 -6.60 -1.02
C GLY A 216 4.44 -6.34 -0.88
N PHE A 217 4.90 -5.12 -1.22
CA PHE A 217 6.32 -4.80 -1.36
C PHE A 217 7.15 -5.12 -0.10
N TRP A 218 6.94 -4.39 0.98
CA TRP A 218 7.73 -4.57 2.21
C TRP A 218 7.54 -5.91 2.89
N ALA A 219 6.34 -6.45 2.86
CA ALA A 219 6.09 -7.78 3.40
C ALA A 219 6.77 -8.88 2.58
N SER A 220 6.97 -8.68 1.26
CA SER A 220 7.72 -9.61 0.42
C SER A 220 9.22 -9.59 0.70
N VAL A 221 9.77 -8.47 1.20
CA VAL A 221 11.19 -8.35 1.58
C VAL A 221 11.51 -9.13 2.87
N THR A 222 10.57 -9.13 3.83
CA THR A 222 10.79 -9.72 5.16
C THR A 222 10.01 -11.01 5.43
N GLY A 223 8.94 -11.25 4.67
CA GLY A 223 8.10 -12.44 4.79
C GLY A 223 8.53 -13.57 3.87
N SER A 224 7.91 -14.73 4.04
CA SER A 224 8.11 -15.89 3.18
C SER A 224 6.92 -16.06 2.22
N PRO A 225 7.09 -15.83 0.92
CA PRO A 225 6.05 -16.14 -0.07
C PRO A 225 5.67 -17.63 -0.08
N LEU A 226 6.56 -18.53 0.37
CA LEU A 226 6.29 -19.97 0.44
C LEU A 226 5.13 -20.30 1.39
N ASP A 227 4.92 -19.49 2.43
CA ASP A 227 3.82 -19.67 3.38
C ASP A 227 2.47 -19.15 2.86
N THR A 228 2.48 -18.49 1.72
CA THR A 228 1.27 -17.91 1.11
C THR A 228 0.41 -18.99 0.46
N ILE A 229 -0.89 -18.88 0.68
CA ILE A 229 -1.89 -19.71 0.01
C ILE A 229 -2.38 -18.99 -1.25
N SER A 230 -2.14 -19.59 -2.43
CA SER A 230 -2.62 -19.08 -3.71
C SER A 230 -4.16 -19.17 -3.84
N LEU A 231 -4.72 -18.42 -4.79
CA LEU A 231 -6.16 -18.50 -5.07
C LEU A 231 -6.60 -19.91 -5.47
N ALA A 232 -5.83 -20.60 -6.31
CA ALA A 232 -6.13 -21.97 -6.73
C ALA A 232 -6.14 -22.94 -5.55
N GLU A 233 -5.16 -22.85 -4.63
CA GLU A 233 -5.13 -23.66 -3.41
C GLU A 233 -6.36 -23.37 -2.51
N GLY A 234 -6.75 -22.09 -2.37
CA GLY A 234 -7.94 -21.69 -1.61
C GLY A 234 -9.24 -22.22 -2.24
N LEU A 235 -9.40 -22.10 -3.55
CA LEU A 235 -10.55 -22.64 -4.27
C LEU A 235 -10.63 -24.17 -4.17
N GLN A 236 -9.50 -24.86 -4.25
CA GLN A 236 -9.46 -26.32 -4.15
C GLN A 236 -9.94 -26.83 -2.79
N GLN A 237 -9.82 -26.04 -1.71
CA GLN A 237 -10.40 -26.40 -0.39
C GLN A 237 -11.95 -26.35 -0.41
N HIS A 238 -12.55 -25.45 -1.19
CA HIS A 238 -14.01 -25.39 -1.35
C HIS A 238 -14.54 -26.40 -2.35
N PHE A 239 -13.75 -26.72 -3.36
CA PHE A 239 -14.09 -27.59 -4.48
C PHE A 239 -13.09 -28.75 -4.64
N PRO A 240 -12.94 -29.64 -3.63
CA PRO A 240 -11.85 -30.64 -3.59
C PRO A 240 -11.88 -31.63 -4.75
N ASN A 241 -13.06 -31.90 -5.31
CA ASN A 241 -13.25 -32.84 -6.41
C ASN A 241 -13.37 -32.15 -7.79
N GLN A 242 -13.22 -30.81 -7.84
CA GLN A 242 -13.36 -30.05 -9.07
C GLN A 242 -11.99 -29.75 -9.68
N GLN A 243 -11.83 -30.07 -10.96
CA GLN A 243 -10.64 -29.67 -11.70
C GLN A 243 -10.75 -28.21 -12.09
N LEU A 244 -9.83 -27.39 -11.57
CA LEU A 244 -9.66 -26.01 -12.01
C LEU A 244 -8.81 -25.99 -13.30
N LEU A 245 -9.25 -25.21 -14.29
CA LEU A 245 -8.50 -24.96 -15.51
C LEU A 245 -7.60 -23.74 -15.28
N LEU A 246 -6.33 -23.98 -15.00
CA LEU A 246 -5.37 -22.93 -14.63
C LEU A 246 -4.55 -22.47 -15.83
N SER A 247 -4.46 -21.15 -16.07
CA SER A 247 -3.54 -20.56 -17.04
C SER A 247 -3.03 -19.22 -16.55
N ARG A 248 -1.74 -18.94 -16.80
CA ARG A 248 -1.19 -17.61 -16.46
C ARG A 248 -1.74 -16.52 -17.37
N GLY A 249 -1.96 -16.79 -18.63
CA GLY A 249 -2.52 -15.87 -19.60
C GLY A 249 -1.62 -14.68 -19.97
N TYR A 250 -0.78 -14.21 -19.04
CA TYR A 250 0.25 -13.19 -19.26
C TYR A 250 1.37 -13.32 -18.22
N ASN A 251 2.54 -12.71 -18.49
CA ASN A 251 3.65 -12.67 -17.54
C ASN A 251 3.41 -11.59 -16.47
N LEU A 252 3.58 -11.93 -15.19
CA LEU A 252 3.43 -10.96 -14.08
C LEU A 252 4.52 -9.89 -14.13
N PHE A 253 5.74 -10.26 -14.52
CA PHE A 253 6.88 -9.38 -14.71
C PHE A 253 7.32 -9.40 -16.17
N ASP A 254 7.86 -8.29 -16.66
CA ASP A 254 8.41 -8.20 -18.02
C ASP A 254 9.85 -8.71 -18.07
N ASP A 255 10.58 -8.59 -16.95
CA ASP A 255 11.90 -9.19 -16.73
C ASP A 255 12.09 -9.48 -15.24
N TYR A 256 13.20 -10.12 -14.89
CA TYR A 256 13.58 -10.43 -13.52
C TYR A 256 14.88 -9.75 -13.07
N GLU A 257 15.43 -8.84 -13.85
CA GLU A 257 16.73 -8.21 -13.54
C GLU A 257 16.65 -7.31 -12.29
N ALA A 258 15.50 -6.68 -12.07
CA ALA A 258 15.26 -5.83 -10.90
C ALA A 258 15.39 -6.58 -9.55
N PHE A 259 15.29 -7.91 -9.56
CA PHE A 259 15.39 -8.72 -8.34
C PHE A 259 16.82 -9.04 -7.92
N GLY A 260 17.83 -8.74 -8.76
CA GLY A 260 19.24 -8.98 -8.46
C GLY A 260 19.50 -10.41 -7.94
N PRO A 261 20.07 -10.57 -6.72
CA PRO A 261 20.37 -11.90 -6.16
C PRO A 261 19.14 -12.78 -5.90
N LEU A 262 17.94 -12.21 -5.81
CA LEU A 262 16.69 -12.95 -5.59
C LEU A 262 16.03 -13.44 -6.87
N LYS A 263 16.59 -13.13 -8.04
CA LYS A 263 16.05 -13.46 -9.36
C LYS A 263 15.62 -14.92 -9.48
N GLU A 264 16.50 -15.86 -9.18
CA GLU A 264 16.20 -17.29 -9.30
C GLU A 264 15.07 -17.74 -8.37
N ALA A 265 15.00 -17.20 -7.16
CA ALA A 265 13.92 -17.50 -6.21
C ALA A 265 12.56 -16.98 -6.72
N VAL A 266 12.54 -15.79 -7.32
CA VAL A 266 11.31 -15.23 -7.91
C VAL A 266 10.87 -16.03 -9.14
N ILE A 267 11.80 -16.46 -10.00
CA ILE A 267 11.50 -17.35 -11.15
C ILE A 267 10.89 -18.66 -10.67
N GLN A 268 11.43 -19.26 -9.60
CA GLN A 268 10.88 -20.50 -9.04
C GLN A 268 9.44 -20.33 -8.52
N LEU A 269 9.11 -19.16 -7.98
CA LEU A 269 7.77 -18.86 -7.45
C LEU A 269 6.76 -18.46 -8.52
N ASN A 270 7.20 -17.88 -9.63
CA ASN A 270 6.32 -17.28 -10.63
C ASN A 270 6.40 -17.95 -12.00
N GLY A 271 7.44 -18.76 -12.26
CA GLY A 271 7.74 -19.36 -13.54
C GLY A 271 8.58 -18.47 -14.47
N PRO A 272 9.06 -19.02 -15.59
CA PRO A 272 9.82 -18.26 -16.59
C PRO A 272 8.94 -17.25 -17.31
N ILE A 273 9.56 -16.34 -18.05
CA ILE A 273 8.86 -15.46 -19.00
C ILE A 273 8.61 -16.29 -20.27
N ASP A 274 7.33 -16.45 -20.61
CA ASP A 274 6.89 -17.15 -21.81
C ASP A 274 6.43 -16.17 -22.89
N ALA A 275 6.29 -16.65 -24.12
CA ALA A 275 5.79 -15.85 -25.23
C ALA A 275 4.31 -15.46 -25.00
N GLU A 276 4.01 -14.16 -25.07
CA GLU A 276 2.66 -13.66 -24.76
C GLU A 276 1.55 -14.31 -25.61
N ASN A 277 1.80 -14.51 -26.89
CA ASN A 277 0.81 -15.14 -27.79
C ASN A 277 0.48 -16.58 -27.36
N GLU A 278 1.44 -17.35 -26.88
CA GLU A 278 1.23 -18.71 -26.41
C GLU A 278 0.40 -18.71 -25.12
N LEU A 279 0.71 -17.79 -24.19
CA LEU A 279 -0.03 -17.63 -22.94
C LEU A 279 -1.50 -17.23 -23.19
N VAL A 280 -1.72 -16.29 -24.11
CA VAL A 280 -3.08 -15.86 -24.50
C VAL A 280 -3.86 -17.00 -25.13
N GLN A 281 -3.23 -17.73 -26.07
CA GLN A 281 -3.88 -18.87 -26.75
C GLN A 281 -4.27 -19.97 -25.75
N GLU A 282 -3.36 -20.36 -24.86
CA GLU A 282 -3.65 -21.33 -23.80
C GLU A 282 -4.82 -20.88 -22.89
N ALA A 283 -4.81 -19.61 -22.47
CA ALA A 283 -5.84 -19.05 -21.64
C ALA A 283 -7.22 -19.08 -22.31
N VAL A 284 -7.31 -18.69 -23.58
CA VAL A 284 -8.55 -18.71 -24.36
C VAL A 284 -9.07 -20.14 -24.53
N GLU A 285 -8.20 -21.12 -24.82
CA GLU A 285 -8.60 -22.52 -24.96
C GLU A 285 -9.15 -23.10 -23.65
N LYS A 286 -8.57 -22.75 -22.50
CA LYS A 286 -9.10 -23.13 -21.19
C LYS A 286 -10.39 -22.43 -20.86
N ALA A 287 -10.51 -21.14 -21.19
CA ALA A 287 -11.75 -20.37 -21.02
C ALA A 287 -12.93 -20.98 -21.79
N LYS A 288 -12.74 -21.40 -23.04
CA LYS A 288 -13.79 -22.06 -23.85
C LYS A 288 -14.33 -23.33 -23.19
N GLN A 289 -13.52 -24.06 -22.45
CA GLN A 289 -13.87 -25.31 -21.77
C GLN A 289 -14.56 -25.10 -20.42
N ALA A 290 -14.56 -23.86 -19.89
CA ALA A 290 -15.14 -23.53 -18.61
C ALA A 290 -16.58 -23.02 -18.72
N ASP A 291 -17.30 -23.03 -17.60
CA ASP A 291 -18.60 -22.39 -17.48
C ASP A 291 -18.45 -20.91 -17.10
N LYS A 292 -17.40 -20.62 -16.31
CA LYS A 292 -17.09 -19.26 -15.79
C LYS A 292 -15.58 -19.04 -15.72
N ILE A 293 -15.16 -17.80 -15.94
CA ILE A 293 -13.78 -17.37 -15.87
C ILE A 293 -13.56 -16.54 -14.60
N LEU A 294 -12.58 -16.90 -13.80
CA LEU A 294 -12.00 -16.07 -12.74
C LEU A 294 -10.72 -15.45 -13.29
N PHE A 295 -10.77 -14.17 -13.61
CA PHE A 295 -9.63 -13.45 -14.20
C PHE A 295 -8.91 -12.66 -13.13
N THR A 296 -7.68 -13.06 -12.80
CA THR A 296 -6.82 -12.37 -11.84
C THR A 296 -5.91 -11.39 -12.57
N PHE A 297 -5.90 -10.13 -12.12
CA PHE A 297 -5.21 -9.06 -12.83
C PHE A 297 -4.84 -7.91 -11.89
N GLY A 298 -4.10 -6.93 -12.38
CA GLY A 298 -3.72 -5.73 -11.65
C GLY A 298 -2.22 -5.48 -11.62
N GLU A 299 -1.74 -4.88 -10.54
CA GLU A 299 -0.33 -4.54 -10.35
C GLU A 299 0.44 -5.65 -9.65
N ASN A 300 1.70 -5.86 -10.02
CA ASN A 300 2.59 -6.69 -9.20
C ASN A 300 3.11 -5.89 -7.98
N PHE A 301 3.66 -6.60 -7.00
CA PHE A 301 4.06 -5.99 -5.74
C PHE A 301 5.18 -4.95 -5.85
N MET A 302 5.95 -4.95 -6.95
CA MET A 302 6.99 -3.94 -7.23
C MET A 302 6.40 -2.64 -7.80
N GLU A 303 5.19 -2.68 -8.35
CA GLU A 303 4.55 -1.51 -8.94
C GLU A 303 3.85 -0.61 -7.91
N SER A 304 3.68 -1.10 -6.67
CA SER A 304 3.04 -0.35 -5.59
C SER A 304 3.77 -0.58 -4.27
N GLY A 305 4.33 0.46 -3.70
CA GLY A 305 5.12 0.43 -2.48
C GLY A 305 6.06 1.61 -2.44
N GLU A 306 7.07 1.56 -1.60
CA GLU A 306 8.06 2.62 -1.46
C GLU A 306 8.83 2.84 -2.77
N GLY A 307 8.95 4.08 -3.19
CA GLY A 307 9.61 4.49 -4.43
C GLY A 307 8.85 4.15 -5.72
N ALA A 308 7.72 3.43 -5.63
CA ALA A 308 6.95 2.96 -6.78
C ALA A 308 5.92 4.00 -7.26
N SER A 309 6.38 5.17 -7.68
CA SER A 309 5.53 6.18 -8.31
C SER A 309 5.12 5.74 -9.71
N LYS A 310 3.89 6.08 -10.13
CA LYS A 310 3.34 5.67 -11.41
C LYS A 310 2.79 6.89 -12.16
N ALA A 311 3.21 7.06 -13.41
CA ALA A 311 2.76 8.17 -14.26
C ALA A 311 1.35 7.90 -14.84
N HIS A 312 1.08 6.64 -15.20
CA HIS A 312 -0.19 6.20 -15.74
C HIS A 312 -0.86 5.20 -14.79
N LEU A 313 -2.13 5.42 -14.48
CA LEU A 313 -2.91 4.58 -13.58
C LEU A 313 -3.76 3.54 -14.32
N ASP A 314 -3.50 3.35 -15.59
CA ASP A 314 -4.15 2.33 -16.41
C ASP A 314 -3.53 0.94 -16.18
N LEU A 315 -4.29 -0.08 -16.54
CA LEU A 315 -3.77 -1.45 -16.60
C LEU A 315 -2.82 -1.63 -17.79
N PRO A 316 -1.79 -2.48 -17.68
CA PRO A 316 -0.93 -2.84 -18.79
C PRO A 316 -1.72 -3.40 -19.99
N GLU A 317 -1.35 -3.02 -21.21
CA GLU A 317 -2.05 -3.45 -22.44
C GLU A 317 -2.12 -4.98 -22.59
N LYS A 318 -1.11 -5.72 -22.15
CA LYS A 318 -1.12 -7.21 -22.16
C LYS A 318 -2.31 -7.79 -21.38
N GLN A 319 -2.72 -7.16 -20.25
CA GLN A 319 -3.88 -7.59 -19.46
C GLN A 319 -5.19 -7.22 -20.16
N LEU A 320 -5.26 -6.02 -20.75
CA LEU A 320 -6.43 -5.56 -21.50
C LEU A 320 -6.65 -6.40 -22.77
N HIS A 321 -5.58 -6.72 -23.48
CA HIS A 321 -5.62 -7.59 -24.67
C HIS A 321 -6.18 -8.97 -24.31
N LEU A 322 -5.62 -9.62 -23.29
CA LEU A 322 -6.13 -10.93 -22.84
C LEU A 322 -7.59 -10.84 -22.42
N LEU A 323 -7.99 -9.82 -21.64
CA LEU A 323 -9.37 -9.67 -21.20
C LEU A 323 -10.35 -9.53 -22.39
N ARG A 324 -9.96 -8.75 -23.40
CA ARG A 324 -10.76 -8.62 -24.65
C ARG A 324 -10.89 -9.96 -25.39
N GLU A 325 -9.82 -10.77 -25.46
CA GLU A 325 -9.86 -12.11 -26.05
C GLU A 325 -10.74 -13.08 -25.23
N LEU A 326 -10.65 -13.04 -23.91
CA LEU A 326 -11.52 -13.83 -23.03
C LEU A 326 -13.01 -13.45 -23.20
N LYS A 327 -13.32 -12.16 -23.35
CA LYS A 327 -14.72 -11.70 -23.57
C LYS A 327 -15.32 -12.27 -24.85
N LYS A 328 -14.53 -12.50 -25.89
CA LYS A 328 -14.97 -13.13 -27.14
C LYS A 328 -15.47 -14.57 -26.96
N THR A 329 -15.10 -15.24 -25.88
CA THR A 329 -15.56 -16.60 -25.57
C THR A 329 -17.04 -16.63 -25.16
N GLY A 330 -17.63 -15.49 -24.83
CA GLY A 330 -19.02 -15.37 -24.36
C GLY A 330 -19.27 -15.92 -22.95
N LYS A 331 -18.21 -16.31 -22.23
CA LYS A 331 -18.34 -16.81 -20.85
C LYS A 331 -18.43 -15.65 -19.86
N PRO A 332 -19.16 -15.81 -18.74
CA PRO A 332 -19.13 -14.84 -17.65
C PRO A 332 -17.71 -14.69 -17.08
N ILE A 333 -17.30 -13.44 -16.82
CA ILE A 333 -15.98 -13.11 -16.29
C ILE A 333 -16.10 -12.43 -14.94
N VAL A 334 -15.55 -13.05 -13.91
CA VAL A 334 -15.35 -12.47 -12.59
C VAL A 334 -13.91 -11.95 -12.49
N GLY A 335 -13.74 -10.65 -12.42
CA GLY A 335 -12.45 -10.01 -12.22
C GLY A 335 -12.03 -10.01 -10.75
N ILE A 336 -10.78 -10.35 -10.48
CA ILE A 336 -10.15 -10.31 -9.15
C ILE A 336 -8.94 -9.40 -9.26
N LEU A 337 -9.10 -8.17 -8.77
CA LEU A 337 -8.12 -7.08 -8.93
C LEU A 337 -7.14 -7.04 -7.75
N TYR A 338 -5.86 -7.21 -8.07
CA TYR A 338 -4.73 -7.03 -7.14
C TYR A 338 -4.08 -5.68 -7.41
N THR A 339 -4.02 -4.81 -6.41
CA THR A 339 -3.38 -3.49 -6.54
C THR A 339 -3.15 -2.85 -5.18
N GLY A 340 -2.15 -2.01 -5.06
CA GLY A 340 -1.91 -1.20 -3.86
C GLY A 340 -2.44 0.24 -3.98
N ARG A 341 -3.05 0.60 -5.12
CA ARG A 341 -3.55 1.95 -5.40
C ARG A 341 -4.86 1.94 -6.20
N PRO A 342 -5.62 3.05 -6.21
CA PRO A 342 -6.72 3.23 -7.16
C PRO A 342 -6.19 3.30 -8.60
N LEU A 343 -6.79 2.51 -9.48
CA LEU A 343 -6.50 2.49 -10.92
C LEU A 343 -7.65 3.11 -11.72
N VAL A 344 -7.38 3.48 -12.96
CA VAL A 344 -8.43 3.89 -13.92
C VAL A 344 -9.08 2.63 -14.47
N LEU A 345 -10.31 2.36 -14.04
CA LEU A 345 -11.06 1.15 -14.41
C LEU A 345 -12.24 1.43 -15.37
N THR A 346 -12.30 2.61 -15.96
CA THR A 346 -13.48 3.09 -16.71
C THR A 346 -13.87 2.17 -17.87
N GLU A 347 -12.92 1.73 -18.68
CA GLU A 347 -13.16 0.78 -19.76
C GLU A 347 -13.28 -0.65 -19.21
N VAL A 348 -12.35 -1.02 -18.37
CA VAL A 348 -12.14 -2.39 -17.87
C VAL A 348 -13.35 -2.92 -17.12
N ALA A 349 -13.96 -2.11 -16.26
CA ALA A 349 -15.11 -2.52 -15.46
C ALA A 349 -16.33 -2.92 -16.30
N THR A 350 -16.43 -2.44 -17.55
CA THR A 350 -17.52 -2.80 -18.46
C THR A 350 -17.37 -4.21 -19.04
N LEU A 351 -16.16 -4.74 -19.05
CA LEU A 351 -15.83 -6.06 -19.58
C LEU A 351 -16.10 -7.19 -18.57
N PHE A 352 -16.17 -6.86 -17.30
CA PHE A 352 -16.46 -7.82 -16.23
C PHE A 352 -17.96 -7.92 -15.94
N ASP A 353 -18.41 -9.12 -15.60
CA ASP A 353 -19.76 -9.37 -15.09
C ASP A 353 -19.77 -9.22 -13.55
N SER A 354 -18.66 -9.53 -12.87
CA SER A 354 -18.42 -9.16 -11.46
C SER A 354 -16.97 -8.72 -11.27
N LEU A 355 -16.72 -7.85 -10.29
CA LEU A 355 -15.40 -7.29 -10.03
C LEU A 355 -15.16 -7.18 -8.52
N LEU A 356 -14.17 -7.91 -8.02
CA LEU A 356 -13.74 -7.94 -6.62
C LEU A 356 -12.32 -7.34 -6.51
N LEU A 357 -12.16 -6.29 -5.72
CA LEU A 357 -10.87 -5.71 -5.36
C LEU A 357 -10.36 -6.39 -4.09
N VAL A 358 -9.16 -6.96 -4.14
CA VAL A 358 -8.58 -7.73 -3.03
C VAL A 358 -7.30 -7.12 -2.47
N TRP A 359 -6.82 -6.01 -3.03
CA TRP A 359 -5.56 -5.36 -2.68
C TRP A 359 -4.38 -6.34 -2.81
N TYR A 360 -3.42 -6.33 -1.84
CA TYR A 360 -2.44 -7.40 -1.65
C TYR A 360 -2.89 -8.22 -0.44
N PRO A 361 -3.51 -9.40 -0.65
CA PRO A 361 -4.26 -10.10 0.40
C PRO A 361 -3.37 -10.83 1.42
N GLY A 362 -2.05 -10.86 1.23
CA GLY A 362 -1.13 -11.45 2.19
C GLY A 362 -1.15 -12.98 2.24
N THR A 363 -0.59 -13.52 3.33
CA THR A 363 -0.29 -14.95 3.50
C THR A 363 -1.51 -15.86 3.30
N MET A 364 -2.66 -15.50 3.83
CA MET A 364 -3.89 -16.32 3.74
C MET A 364 -4.84 -15.85 2.62
N GLY A 365 -4.32 -15.10 1.65
CA GLY A 365 -5.09 -14.46 0.58
C GLY A 365 -6.01 -15.42 -0.17
N GLY A 366 -5.48 -16.55 -0.61
CA GLY A 366 -6.26 -17.54 -1.37
C GLY A 366 -7.48 -18.07 -0.62
N ILE A 367 -7.37 -18.30 0.70
CA ILE A 367 -8.50 -18.77 1.51
C ILE A 367 -9.54 -17.64 1.67
N GLY A 368 -9.11 -16.44 2.09
CA GLY A 368 -10.02 -15.33 2.28
C GLY A 368 -10.78 -14.97 1.00
N ILE A 369 -10.08 -14.88 -0.14
CA ILE A 369 -10.71 -14.61 -1.44
C ILE A 369 -11.68 -15.73 -1.84
N SER A 370 -11.29 -17.00 -1.67
CA SER A 370 -12.18 -18.11 -2.01
C SER A 370 -13.44 -18.17 -1.11
N ASN A 371 -13.33 -17.78 0.17
CA ASN A 371 -14.49 -17.61 1.06
C ASN A 371 -15.46 -16.54 0.52
N LEU A 372 -14.92 -15.40 0.02
CA LEU A 372 -15.72 -14.34 -0.59
C LEU A 372 -16.39 -14.81 -1.89
N LEU A 373 -15.62 -15.46 -2.77
CA LEU A 373 -16.15 -15.92 -4.06
C LEU A 373 -17.23 -16.99 -3.89
N THR A 374 -17.16 -17.84 -2.87
CA THR A 374 -18.14 -18.92 -2.63
C THR A 374 -19.29 -18.51 -1.72
N GLY A 375 -19.31 -17.28 -1.22
CA GLY A 375 -20.34 -16.78 -0.30
C GLY A 375 -20.23 -17.32 1.12
N LYS A 376 -19.13 -18.00 1.49
CA LYS A 376 -18.86 -18.38 2.88
C LYS A 376 -18.61 -17.13 3.75
N ALA A 377 -18.03 -16.10 3.17
CA ALA A 377 -17.93 -14.77 3.74
C ALA A 377 -18.51 -13.72 2.80
N ASN A 378 -18.99 -12.60 3.35
CA ASN A 378 -19.54 -11.50 2.59
C ASN A 378 -18.52 -10.37 2.47
N PRO A 379 -18.21 -9.88 1.24
CA PRO A 379 -17.29 -8.75 1.09
C PRO A 379 -17.86 -7.52 1.78
N SER A 380 -17.17 -7.05 2.81
CA SER A 380 -17.63 -5.93 3.64
C SER A 380 -16.70 -4.71 3.60
N GLY A 381 -15.59 -4.81 2.89
CA GLY A 381 -14.63 -3.73 2.70
C GLY A 381 -15.27 -2.50 2.03
N ARG A 382 -14.71 -1.33 2.34
CA ARG A 382 -15.08 -0.06 1.72
C ARG A 382 -13.84 0.61 1.16
N LEU A 383 -14.01 1.37 0.08
CA LEU A 383 -12.90 2.10 -0.51
C LEU A 383 -12.40 3.18 0.46
N ALA A 384 -11.10 3.13 0.77
CA ALA A 384 -10.43 4.18 1.52
C ALA A 384 -10.01 5.36 0.64
N MET A 385 -9.95 5.15 -0.69
CA MET A 385 -9.56 6.14 -1.70
C MET A 385 -10.53 6.09 -2.87
N THR A 386 -10.68 7.22 -3.56
CA THR A 386 -11.52 7.31 -4.77
C THR A 386 -10.79 6.74 -5.98
N PHE A 387 -11.45 5.87 -6.73
CA PHE A 387 -10.98 5.41 -8.04
C PHE A 387 -11.36 6.45 -9.10
N PRO A 388 -10.38 7.07 -9.81
CA PRO A 388 -10.68 8.09 -10.81
C PRO A 388 -11.21 7.45 -12.10
N ARG A 389 -11.96 8.22 -12.88
CA ARG A 389 -12.33 7.86 -14.25
C ARG A 389 -11.23 8.13 -15.26
N ALA A 390 -10.38 9.09 -14.94
CA ALA A 390 -9.23 9.49 -15.73
C ALA A 390 -8.22 10.17 -14.81
N GLU A 391 -6.95 10.09 -15.15
CA GLU A 391 -5.82 10.68 -14.39
C GLU A 391 -5.99 12.19 -14.18
N GLY A 392 -6.53 12.91 -15.17
CA GLY A 392 -6.79 14.36 -15.07
C GLY A 392 -7.80 14.78 -14.00
N GLN A 393 -8.46 13.83 -13.30
CA GLN A 393 -9.31 14.13 -12.16
C GLN A 393 -8.55 14.23 -10.84
N ILE A 394 -7.30 13.77 -10.79
CA ILE A 394 -6.48 13.75 -9.58
C ILE A 394 -5.93 15.15 -9.30
N PRO A 395 -5.97 15.62 -8.03
CA PRO A 395 -6.42 14.92 -6.81
C PRO A 395 -7.96 14.88 -6.68
N ILE A 396 -8.50 13.70 -6.33
CA ILE A 396 -9.92 13.48 -6.11
C ILE A 396 -10.15 12.70 -4.81
N TYR A 397 -10.90 13.26 -3.86
CA TYR A 397 -11.16 12.67 -2.55
C TYR A 397 -12.46 13.19 -1.94
N TYR A 398 -13.04 12.41 -1.03
CA TYR A 398 -14.35 12.72 -0.42
C TYR A 398 -14.38 14.07 0.32
N ALA A 399 -13.34 14.37 1.11
CA ALA A 399 -13.27 15.58 1.95
C ALA A 399 -12.85 16.85 1.18
N HIS A 400 -13.09 16.89 -0.13
CA HIS A 400 -12.82 18.07 -0.95
C HIS A 400 -13.74 19.23 -0.55
N HIS A 401 -13.17 20.43 -0.42
CA HIS A 401 -13.97 21.63 -0.14
C HIS A 401 -14.90 21.96 -1.29
N SER A 402 -16.12 22.39 -0.98
CA SER A 402 -17.06 22.93 -1.96
C SER A 402 -16.50 24.18 -2.62
N THR A 403 -16.69 24.31 -3.92
CA THR A 403 -16.31 25.51 -4.65
C THR A 403 -17.48 26.49 -4.70
N GLY A 404 -17.21 27.79 -4.87
CA GLY A 404 -18.26 28.82 -5.06
C GLY A 404 -18.99 28.66 -6.39
N ARG A 405 -18.55 27.75 -7.28
CA ARG A 405 -19.17 27.46 -8.56
C ARG A 405 -19.47 25.97 -8.66
N GLN A 406 -20.67 25.61 -8.20
CA GLN A 406 -21.12 24.23 -8.26
C GLN A 406 -21.39 23.81 -9.72
N TRP A 407 -21.32 22.51 -10.00
CA TRP A 407 -21.46 21.93 -11.33
C TRP A 407 -22.70 22.40 -12.09
N GLU A 408 -23.86 22.43 -11.45
CA GLU A 408 -25.12 22.86 -12.06
C GLU A 408 -25.12 24.31 -12.51
N GLN A 409 -24.41 25.20 -11.78
CA GLN A 409 -24.24 26.59 -12.14
C GLN A 409 -23.18 26.81 -13.23
N ALA A 410 -22.18 25.93 -13.32
CA ALA A 410 -21.13 26.01 -14.35
C ALA A 410 -21.65 25.65 -15.75
N ILE A 411 -22.71 24.86 -15.87
CA ILE A 411 -23.33 24.51 -17.17
C ILE A 411 -24.04 25.73 -17.78
N SER A 412 -24.74 26.53 -16.98
CA SER A 412 -25.51 27.67 -17.44
C SER A 412 -24.66 28.86 -17.90
N SER A 413 -23.41 28.98 -17.41
CA SER A 413 -22.47 30.06 -17.78
C SER A 413 -21.51 29.70 -18.94
N ARG A 414 -21.63 28.51 -19.53
CA ARG A 414 -20.67 27.93 -20.49
C ARG A 414 -20.88 28.23 -21.95
N ALA A 415 -21.70 29.20 -22.30
CA ALA A 415 -21.82 29.65 -23.70
C ALA A 415 -20.53 30.23 -24.29
N LEU A 416 -19.42 30.37 -23.54
CA LEU A 416 -18.24 31.10 -23.95
C LEU A 416 -16.87 30.39 -23.82
N LEU A 417 -16.82 29.15 -23.37
CA LEU A 417 -15.54 28.40 -23.31
C LEU A 417 -15.67 27.02 -23.96
N PRO A 418 -14.72 26.61 -24.83
CA PRO A 418 -14.74 25.28 -25.39
C PRO A 418 -14.67 24.27 -24.24
N ALA A 419 -15.66 23.42 -24.20
CA ALA A 419 -15.87 22.44 -23.14
C ALA A 419 -14.69 21.47 -23.05
N ILE A 420 -13.87 21.60 -22.03
CA ILE A 420 -13.34 20.39 -21.40
C ILE A 420 -14.58 19.68 -20.84
N PRO A 421 -14.94 18.49 -21.32
CA PRO A 421 -16.10 17.79 -20.80
C PRO A 421 -15.76 17.32 -19.38
N MET A 422 -15.95 18.20 -18.41
CA MET A 422 -16.10 17.78 -17.01
C MET A 422 -17.47 17.09 -16.87
N LYS A 423 -17.72 16.12 -17.75
CA LYS A 423 -18.85 15.23 -17.56
C LYS A 423 -18.55 14.43 -16.31
N GLN A 424 -19.28 14.79 -15.29
CA GLN A 424 -19.44 14.07 -14.04
C GLN A 424 -18.26 14.16 -13.07
N THR A 425 -18.41 15.01 -12.07
CA THR A 425 -17.77 14.89 -10.76
C THR A 425 -18.24 13.65 -9.98
N SER A 426 -19.13 12.84 -10.56
CA SER A 426 -19.44 11.53 -10.00
C SER A 426 -18.19 10.66 -10.13
N HIS A 427 -17.61 10.31 -9.00
CA HIS A 427 -16.54 9.35 -8.91
C HIS A 427 -16.97 8.06 -9.61
N TYR A 428 -16.10 7.43 -10.37
CA TYR A 428 -16.46 6.19 -11.07
C TYR A 428 -16.93 5.13 -10.06
N ILE A 429 -16.25 5.05 -8.92
CA ILE A 429 -16.63 4.26 -7.76
C ILE A 429 -16.51 5.16 -6.55
N HIS A 430 -17.62 5.56 -5.95
CA HIS A 430 -17.62 6.44 -4.79
C HIS A 430 -17.31 5.67 -3.51
N LEU A 431 -16.65 6.32 -2.53
CA LEU A 431 -16.42 5.79 -1.18
C LEU A 431 -17.68 5.21 -0.48
N ALA A 432 -18.86 5.72 -0.82
CA ALA A 432 -20.13 5.28 -0.25
C ALA A 432 -20.86 4.24 -1.12
N MET A 433 -20.43 4.01 -2.35
CA MET A 433 -21.02 3.06 -3.27
C MET A 433 -20.13 1.82 -3.46
N ALA A 434 -19.67 1.22 -2.37
CA ALA A 434 -19.62 -0.22 -2.38
C ALA A 434 -21.04 -0.67 -2.68
N CYS A 435 -21.23 -1.47 -3.73
CA CYS A 435 -22.54 -1.98 -4.13
C CYS A 435 -23.37 -2.32 -2.90
N PRO A 436 -24.62 -1.86 -2.75
CA PRO A 436 -25.42 -2.31 -1.62
C PRO A 436 -25.36 -3.82 -1.65
N ILE A 437 -24.82 -4.38 -0.60
CA ILE A 437 -24.66 -5.82 -0.44
C ILE A 437 -26.08 -6.37 -0.51
N VAL A 438 -26.44 -6.96 -1.63
CA VAL A 438 -27.56 -7.88 -1.66
C VAL A 438 -27.10 -9.00 -0.74
N ALA A 439 -27.71 -9.09 0.42
CA ALA A 439 -27.42 -10.15 1.37
C ALA A 439 -27.47 -11.46 0.60
N PHE A 440 -26.36 -12.15 0.57
CA PHE A 440 -26.34 -13.53 0.10
C PHE A 440 -27.33 -14.28 1.00
N LYS A 441 -28.43 -14.78 0.45
CA LYS A 441 -29.34 -15.66 1.15
C LYS A 441 -28.75 -17.07 1.24
#